data_0a254a9439a1088a553b5726720f188f
#
_entry.id   0a254a9439a1088a553b5726720f188f
#
_cell.length_a   1.000
_cell.length_b   1.000
_cell.length_c   1.000
_cell.angle_alpha   90.00
_cell.angle_beta   90.00
_cell.angle_gamma   90.00
#
_symmetry.space_group_name_H-M   'P 1'
#
loop_
_entity.id
_entity.type
_entity.pdbx_description
1 polymer ?
#
loop_
_entity_poly.entity_id
_entity_poly.type
_entity_poly.pdbx_seq_one_letter_code
_entity_poly.pdbx_strand_id
1 'polypeptide(L)'
;MSSRRSPAPIPAPLRRGLPSRPAVSSPAGRRAGAISFGLTLLGALGSGWCLISSGRALGALLSSSSVAGLLAQALAAAVLSATCQLLAQRVSRSSALSEEAHLRRLTLAHLLGLGPARAADIRSGATASLLTDGAERVALYRQTFLAPTLAAAAAPLLVLIELGAAVDVVPALVLGVAIVVVPAFIVFAHSRLRASSSGSRRARTRLAAEYLDAIQGLRTLTLARAAERTSARLRLEGETNRRAVMDLLAGNQLVILLTDGLFSLFLITAAAGLALVRLSTGAIDVGDALAVALTSYVLLEPLDHVGAFFYVGM
;
A
#
# COMPACT_ATOMS: atom_id res chain seq x y z
N MET A 1 -0.97 25.12 -62.46
CA MET A 1 -2.20 24.43 -62.07
C MET A 1 -1.82 23.08 -61.47
N SER A 2 -1.65 23.04 -60.15
CA SER A 2 -1.26 21.83 -59.41
C SER A 2 -2.49 21.27 -58.72
N SER A 3 -3.02 20.15 -59.21
CA SER A 3 -4.18 19.46 -58.64
C SER A 3 -3.76 18.76 -57.35
N ARG A 4 -4.13 19.31 -56.19
CA ARG A 4 -4.07 18.62 -54.90
C ARG A 4 -5.05 17.42 -54.91
N ARG A 5 -4.52 16.21 -55.02
CA ARG A 5 -5.31 14.99 -54.77
C ARG A 5 -5.61 14.94 -53.25
N SER A 6 -6.90 14.98 -52.91
CA SER A 6 -7.42 14.74 -51.58
C SER A 6 -7.05 13.32 -51.14
N PRO A 7 -6.56 13.10 -49.90
CA PRO A 7 -6.29 11.75 -49.43
C PRO A 7 -7.61 10.96 -49.28
N ALA A 8 -7.57 9.71 -49.74
CA ALA A 8 -8.71 8.79 -49.66
C ALA A 8 -9.15 8.59 -48.19
N PRO A 9 -10.46 8.47 -47.92
CA PRO A 9 -10.94 8.25 -46.53
C PRO A 9 -10.44 6.91 -46.03
N ILE A 10 -9.87 6.94 -44.82
CA ILE A 10 -9.43 5.77 -44.06
C ILE A 10 -10.64 4.85 -43.86
N PRO A 11 -10.62 3.58 -44.29
CA PRO A 11 -11.75 2.67 -44.07
C PRO A 11 -12.00 2.51 -42.58
N ALA A 12 -13.26 2.68 -42.17
CA ALA A 12 -13.69 2.49 -40.80
C ALA A 12 -13.26 1.11 -40.28
N PRO A 13 -12.70 0.99 -39.04
CA PRO A 13 -12.29 -0.28 -38.51
C PRO A 13 -13.53 -1.18 -38.40
N LEU A 14 -13.48 -2.33 -39.08
CA LEU A 14 -14.44 -3.43 -38.90
C LEU A 14 -14.54 -3.73 -37.39
N ARG A 15 -15.65 -3.34 -36.80
CA ARG A 15 -16.05 -3.79 -35.45
C ARG A 15 -16.38 -5.28 -35.51
N ARG A 16 -15.38 -6.14 -35.72
CA ARG A 16 -15.47 -7.54 -35.28
C ARG A 16 -15.54 -7.48 -33.80
N GLY A 17 -16.60 -8.04 -33.21
CA GLY A 17 -16.84 -8.04 -31.78
C GLY A 17 -15.55 -8.30 -31.02
N LEU A 18 -15.07 -7.30 -30.27
CA LEU A 18 -13.93 -7.47 -29.39
C LEU A 18 -14.27 -8.64 -28.48
N PRO A 19 -13.45 -9.72 -28.47
CA PRO A 19 -13.64 -10.76 -27.47
C PRO A 19 -13.70 -10.08 -26.11
N SER A 20 -14.64 -10.50 -25.29
CA SER A 20 -14.78 -10.02 -23.90
C SER A 20 -13.40 -9.84 -23.31
N ARG A 21 -13.06 -8.60 -22.87
CA ARG A 21 -11.71 -8.26 -22.39
C ARG A 21 -11.22 -9.39 -21.48
N PRO A 22 -10.10 -10.06 -21.80
CA PRO A 22 -9.63 -11.16 -21.00
C PRO A 22 -9.47 -10.64 -19.56
N ALA A 23 -10.02 -11.36 -18.59
CA ALA A 23 -9.91 -10.96 -17.21
C ALA A 23 -8.42 -10.84 -16.87
N VAL A 24 -7.98 -9.66 -16.46
CA VAL A 24 -6.58 -9.36 -16.13
C VAL A 24 -6.06 -10.26 -15.01
N SER A 25 -6.95 -10.91 -14.25
CA SER A 25 -6.62 -11.85 -13.18
C SER A 25 -7.17 -13.24 -13.51
N SER A 26 -6.35 -14.25 -13.32
CA SER A 26 -6.78 -15.64 -13.44
C SER A 26 -7.82 -16.02 -12.36
N PRO A 27 -8.66 -17.04 -12.60
CA PRO A 27 -9.56 -17.55 -11.56
C PRO A 27 -8.80 -18.05 -10.33
N ALA A 28 -7.60 -18.62 -10.53
CA ALA A 28 -6.72 -19.09 -9.46
C ALA A 28 -6.19 -17.92 -8.64
N GLY A 29 -5.74 -16.83 -9.26
CA GLY A 29 -5.26 -15.64 -8.58
C GLY A 29 -6.35 -14.95 -7.76
N ARG A 30 -7.60 -14.92 -8.24
CA ARG A 30 -8.74 -14.40 -7.46
C ARG A 30 -9.01 -15.25 -6.21
N ARG A 31 -8.98 -16.57 -6.34
CA ARG A 31 -9.13 -17.48 -5.19
C ARG A 31 -8.00 -17.32 -4.18
N ALA A 32 -6.75 -17.23 -4.65
CA ALA A 32 -5.60 -17.01 -3.78
C ALA A 32 -5.70 -15.67 -3.03
N GLY A 33 -6.14 -14.60 -3.71
CA GLY A 33 -6.39 -13.30 -3.07
C GLY A 33 -7.48 -13.38 -2.00
N ALA A 34 -8.59 -14.09 -2.25
CA ALA A 34 -9.65 -14.30 -1.26
C ALA A 34 -9.18 -15.14 -0.05
N ILE A 35 -8.39 -16.20 -0.30
CA ILE A 35 -7.79 -17.01 0.76
C ILE A 35 -6.81 -16.17 1.60
N SER A 36 -5.93 -15.42 0.96
CA SER A 36 -4.99 -14.53 1.65
C SER A 36 -5.72 -13.47 2.48
N PHE A 37 -6.77 -12.87 1.93
CA PHE A 37 -7.63 -11.93 2.65
C PHE A 37 -8.24 -12.58 3.90
N GLY A 38 -8.88 -13.75 3.76
CA GLY A 38 -9.48 -14.47 4.90
C GLY A 38 -8.46 -14.89 5.96
N LEU A 39 -7.28 -15.38 5.55
CA LEU A 39 -6.20 -15.72 6.48
C LEU A 39 -5.66 -14.52 7.23
N THR A 40 -5.54 -13.36 6.57
CA THR A 40 -5.10 -12.12 7.23
C THR A 40 -6.12 -11.65 8.26
N LEU A 41 -7.42 -11.74 7.96
CA LEU A 41 -8.48 -11.40 8.93
C LEU A 41 -8.52 -12.37 10.12
N LEU A 42 -8.36 -13.67 9.89
CA LEU A 42 -8.26 -14.67 10.97
C LEU A 42 -7.00 -14.42 11.82
N GLY A 43 -5.89 -14.05 11.19
CA GLY A 43 -4.68 -13.65 11.90
C GLY A 43 -4.88 -12.41 12.78
N ALA A 44 -5.65 -11.43 12.29
CA ALA A 44 -5.98 -10.22 13.05
C ALA A 44 -6.86 -10.54 14.29
N LEU A 45 -7.87 -11.41 14.14
CA LEU A 45 -8.67 -11.89 15.28
C LEU A 45 -7.79 -12.65 16.29
N GLY A 46 -6.89 -13.51 15.81
CA GLY A 46 -5.93 -14.20 16.68
C GLY A 46 -5.02 -13.23 17.46
N SER A 47 -4.54 -12.14 16.80
CA SER A 47 -3.74 -11.14 17.51
C SER A 47 -4.56 -10.32 18.51
N GLY A 48 -5.80 -9.96 18.18
CA GLY A 48 -6.73 -9.31 19.11
C GLY A 48 -6.97 -10.16 20.36
N TRP A 49 -7.34 -11.44 20.18
CA TRP A 49 -7.57 -12.36 21.31
C TRP A 49 -6.32 -12.60 22.14
N CYS A 50 -5.14 -12.67 21.50
CA CYS A 50 -3.87 -12.78 22.20
C CYS A 50 -3.65 -11.60 23.16
N LEU A 51 -3.91 -10.37 22.71
CA LEU A 51 -3.71 -9.18 23.54
C LEU A 51 -4.77 -9.05 24.63
N ILE A 52 -6.02 -9.39 24.34
CA ILE A 52 -7.09 -9.42 25.36
C ILE A 52 -6.73 -10.44 26.46
N SER A 53 -6.35 -11.66 26.06
CA SER A 53 -5.96 -12.71 27.02
C SER A 53 -4.70 -12.33 27.79
N SER A 54 -3.73 -11.64 27.17
CA SER A 54 -2.52 -11.14 27.82
C SER A 54 -2.84 -10.06 28.84
N GLY A 55 -3.73 -9.11 28.52
CA GLY A 55 -4.19 -8.08 29.45
C GLY A 55 -4.88 -8.69 30.68
N ARG A 56 -5.76 -9.66 30.45
CA ARG A 56 -6.42 -10.40 31.54
C ARG A 56 -5.44 -11.22 32.37
N ALA A 57 -4.43 -11.84 31.75
CA ALA A 57 -3.39 -12.57 32.45
C ALA A 57 -2.58 -11.66 33.36
N LEU A 58 -2.23 -10.44 32.91
CA LEU A 58 -1.56 -9.44 33.71
C LEU A 58 -2.43 -8.97 34.91
N GLY A 59 -3.73 -8.75 34.67
CA GLY A 59 -4.68 -8.43 35.74
C GLY A 59 -4.81 -9.56 36.76
N ALA A 60 -4.83 -10.80 36.32
CA ALA A 60 -4.89 -11.98 37.16
C ALA A 60 -3.61 -12.14 38.06
N LEU A 61 -2.44 -11.77 37.53
CA LEU A 61 -1.19 -11.71 38.31
C LEU A 61 -1.29 -10.71 39.46
N LEU A 62 -1.91 -9.55 39.21
CA LEU A 62 -2.08 -8.51 40.24
C LEU A 62 -3.10 -8.92 41.32
N SER A 63 -4.08 -9.75 40.94
CA SER A 63 -5.11 -10.27 41.88
C SER A 63 -4.76 -11.64 42.49
N SER A 64 -3.56 -12.16 42.27
CA SER A 64 -3.08 -13.46 42.74
C SER A 64 -3.98 -14.65 42.35
N SER A 65 -4.66 -14.55 41.19
CA SER A 65 -5.49 -15.60 40.65
C SER A 65 -4.73 -16.51 39.66
N SER A 66 -5.34 -17.61 39.22
CA SER A 66 -4.67 -18.55 38.31
C SER A 66 -4.48 -17.97 36.90
N VAL A 67 -3.23 -17.85 36.46
CA VAL A 67 -2.84 -17.23 35.19
C VAL A 67 -2.65 -18.25 34.08
N ALA A 68 -2.44 -19.52 34.41
CA ALA A 68 -2.02 -20.57 33.46
C ALA A 68 -2.98 -20.73 32.29
N GLY A 69 -4.29 -20.70 32.53
CA GLY A 69 -5.30 -20.84 31.47
C GLY A 69 -5.32 -19.64 30.51
N LEU A 70 -5.15 -18.42 31.04
CA LEU A 70 -5.11 -17.18 30.23
C LEU A 70 -3.83 -17.10 29.38
N LEU A 71 -2.69 -17.49 29.93
CA LEU A 71 -1.44 -17.59 29.18
C LEU A 71 -1.50 -18.65 28.08
N ALA A 72 -2.12 -19.81 28.37
CA ALA A 72 -2.31 -20.83 27.35
C ALA A 72 -3.20 -20.34 26.19
N GLN A 73 -4.27 -19.58 26.49
CA GLN A 73 -5.12 -18.96 25.48
C GLN A 73 -4.36 -17.91 24.68
N ALA A 74 -3.59 -17.04 25.32
CA ALA A 74 -2.77 -16.03 24.65
C ALA A 74 -1.74 -16.68 23.70
N LEU A 75 -1.06 -17.75 24.17
CA LEU A 75 -0.09 -18.48 23.36
C LEU A 75 -0.76 -19.18 22.16
N ALA A 76 -1.88 -19.84 22.38
CA ALA A 76 -2.62 -20.49 21.30
C ALA A 76 -3.09 -19.48 20.24
N ALA A 77 -3.60 -18.32 20.67
CA ALA A 77 -4.03 -17.26 19.78
C ALA A 77 -2.84 -16.61 19.03
N ALA A 78 -1.69 -16.45 19.68
CA ALA A 78 -0.46 -15.96 19.04
C ALA A 78 0.04 -16.94 17.96
N VAL A 79 0.07 -18.23 18.26
CA VAL A 79 0.46 -19.27 17.29
C VAL A 79 -0.52 -19.30 16.11
N LEU A 80 -1.83 -19.21 16.37
CA LEU A 80 -2.84 -19.14 15.33
C LEU A 80 -2.62 -17.90 14.44
N SER A 81 -2.43 -16.73 15.04
CA SER A 81 -2.17 -15.48 14.31
C SER A 81 -0.92 -15.61 13.43
N ALA A 82 0.20 -16.06 13.99
CA ALA A 82 1.46 -16.21 13.27
C ALA A 82 1.35 -17.21 12.11
N THR A 83 0.68 -18.36 12.32
CA THR A 83 0.48 -19.35 11.26
C THR A 83 -0.41 -18.83 10.15
N CYS A 84 -1.50 -18.16 10.47
CA CYS A 84 -2.38 -17.53 9.48
C CYS A 84 -1.65 -16.47 8.66
N GLN A 85 -0.84 -15.60 9.27
CA GLN A 85 -0.06 -14.58 8.58
C GLN A 85 1.01 -15.20 7.66
N LEU A 86 1.73 -16.22 8.13
CA LEU A 86 2.71 -16.95 7.31
C LEU A 86 2.06 -17.63 6.10
N LEU A 87 0.91 -18.27 6.30
CA LEU A 87 0.16 -18.89 5.21
C LEU A 87 -0.38 -17.85 4.21
N ALA A 88 -0.91 -16.73 4.69
CA ALA A 88 -1.36 -15.63 3.84
C ALA A 88 -0.23 -15.11 2.94
N GLN A 89 0.97 -14.88 3.52
CA GLN A 89 2.14 -14.43 2.77
C GLN A 89 2.61 -15.46 1.74
N ARG A 90 2.64 -16.75 2.10
CA ARG A 90 3.01 -17.83 1.17
C ARG A 90 2.03 -17.94 0.00
N VAL A 91 0.73 -17.90 0.27
CA VAL A 91 -0.32 -17.91 -0.76
C VAL A 91 -0.19 -16.70 -1.68
N SER A 92 0.00 -15.51 -1.13
CA SER A 92 0.17 -14.28 -1.92
C SER A 92 1.40 -14.33 -2.82
N ARG A 93 2.56 -14.75 -2.29
CA ARG A 93 3.80 -14.83 -3.08
C ARG A 93 3.74 -15.89 -4.17
N SER A 94 3.26 -17.09 -3.86
CA SER A 94 3.13 -18.17 -4.85
C SER A 94 2.13 -17.81 -5.94
N SER A 95 1.04 -17.14 -5.58
CA SER A 95 0.06 -16.65 -6.54
C SER A 95 0.61 -15.52 -7.41
N ALA A 96 1.46 -14.63 -6.88
CA ALA A 96 2.09 -13.56 -7.67
C ALA A 96 2.90 -14.13 -8.84
N LEU A 97 3.70 -15.17 -8.62
CA LEU A 97 4.48 -15.82 -9.67
C LEU A 97 3.59 -16.46 -10.76
N SER A 98 2.48 -17.10 -10.36
CA SER A 98 1.55 -17.70 -11.33
C SER A 98 0.78 -16.64 -12.14
N GLU A 99 0.38 -15.54 -11.51
CA GLU A 99 -0.27 -14.40 -12.17
C GLU A 99 0.69 -13.67 -13.11
N GLU A 100 1.94 -13.51 -12.75
CA GLU A 100 2.97 -12.96 -13.63
C GLU A 100 3.13 -13.79 -14.90
N ALA A 101 3.24 -15.11 -14.78
CA ALA A 101 3.29 -16.00 -15.92
C ALA A 101 2.01 -15.94 -16.79
N HIS A 102 0.84 -15.77 -16.15
CA HIS A 102 -0.42 -15.58 -16.84
C HIS A 102 -0.46 -14.26 -17.63
N LEU A 103 -0.06 -13.16 -17.01
CA LEU A 103 -0.01 -11.83 -17.64
C LEU A 103 0.99 -11.81 -18.80
N ARG A 104 2.17 -12.41 -18.64
CA ARG A 104 3.16 -12.55 -19.73
C ARG A 104 2.58 -13.29 -20.93
N ARG A 105 1.88 -14.43 -20.71
CA ARG A 105 1.23 -15.19 -21.77
C ARG A 105 0.13 -14.38 -22.47
N LEU A 106 -0.72 -13.68 -21.72
CA LEU A 106 -1.77 -12.83 -22.30
C LEU A 106 -1.19 -11.70 -23.14
N THR A 107 -0.17 -11.02 -22.63
CA THR A 107 0.49 -9.91 -23.33
C THR A 107 1.18 -10.42 -24.59
N LEU A 108 1.90 -11.53 -24.52
CA LEU A 108 2.56 -12.14 -25.67
C LEU A 108 1.54 -12.61 -26.74
N ALA A 109 0.48 -13.28 -26.31
CA ALA A 109 -0.59 -13.72 -27.23
C ALA A 109 -1.26 -12.51 -27.92
N HIS A 110 -1.48 -11.41 -27.19
CA HIS A 110 -2.01 -10.19 -27.76
C HIS A 110 -1.05 -9.56 -28.79
N LEU A 111 0.24 -9.47 -28.47
CA LEU A 111 1.27 -8.94 -29.37
C LEU A 111 1.38 -9.77 -30.65
N LEU A 112 1.38 -11.10 -30.55
CA LEU A 112 1.40 -11.98 -31.71
C LEU A 112 0.11 -11.86 -32.54
N GLY A 113 -1.03 -11.63 -31.89
CA GLY A 113 -2.32 -11.40 -32.55
C GLY A 113 -2.43 -10.08 -33.30
N LEU A 114 -1.59 -9.07 -33.02
CA LEU A 114 -1.56 -7.80 -33.76
C LEU A 114 -1.02 -7.94 -35.19
N GLY A 115 -0.27 -9.00 -35.45
CA GLY A 115 0.37 -9.24 -36.76
C GLY A 115 1.63 -8.42 -36.99
N PRO A 116 2.47 -8.79 -38.00
CA PRO A 116 3.79 -8.22 -38.20
C PRO A 116 3.78 -6.72 -38.50
N ALA A 117 2.78 -6.24 -39.26
CA ALA A 117 2.70 -4.84 -39.65
C ALA A 117 2.49 -3.89 -38.47
N ARG A 118 1.63 -4.24 -37.50
CA ARG A 118 1.39 -3.43 -36.30
C ARG A 118 2.47 -3.65 -35.23
N ALA A 119 3.03 -4.84 -35.18
CA ALA A 119 4.12 -5.13 -34.25
C ALA A 119 5.40 -4.35 -34.59
N ALA A 120 5.65 -4.06 -35.87
CA ALA A 120 6.79 -3.26 -36.31
C ALA A 120 6.75 -1.80 -35.83
N ASP A 121 5.54 -1.23 -35.65
CA ASP A 121 5.37 0.14 -35.13
C ASP A 121 5.63 0.26 -33.61
N ILE A 122 5.68 -0.86 -32.90
CA ILE A 122 5.91 -0.89 -31.45
C ILE A 122 7.41 -0.97 -31.18
N ARG A 123 7.93 -0.05 -30.36
CA ARG A 123 9.35 -0.06 -29.97
C ARG A 123 9.68 -1.35 -29.20
N SER A 124 10.62 -2.13 -29.71
CA SER A 124 11.04 -3.41 -29.12
C SER A 124 11.42 -3.31 -27.63
N GLY A 125 12.11 -2.23 -27.24
CA GLY A 125 12.47 -1.99 -25.83
C GLY A 125 11.27 -1.77 -24.93
N ALA A 126 10.23 -1.06 -25.39
CA ALA A 126 9.00 -0.87 -24.61
C ALA A 126 8.24 -2.18 -24.41
N THR A 127 8.19 -3.01 -25.44
CA THR A 127 7.56 -4.34 -25.38
C THR A 127 8.31 -5.28 -24.44
N ALA A 128 9.65 -5.30 -24.50
CA ALA A 128 10.46 -6.09 -23.57
C ALA A 128 10.24 -5.65 -22.12
N SER A 129 10.27 -4.33 -21.83
CA SER A 129 10.01 -3.80 -20.50
C SER A 129 8.58 -4.11 -20.00
N LEU A 130 7.58 -4.11 -20.88
CA LEU A 130 6.21 -4.48 -20.54
C LEU A 130 6.09 -5.96 -20.16
N LEU A 131 6.77 -6.85 -20.88
CA LEU A 131 6.75 -8.29 -20.66
C LEU A 131 7.56 -8.72 -19.43
N THR A 132 8.61 -7.98 -19.07
CA THR A 132 9.44 -8.24 -17.89
C THR A 132 8.87 -7.51 -16.66
N ASP A 133 9.26 -6.25 -16.51
CA ASP A 133 8.96 -5.44 -15.32
C ASP A 133 7.47 -5.10 -15.16
N GLY A 134 6.78 -4.85 -16.29
CA GLY A 134 5.37 -4.49 -16.28
C GLY A 134 4.49 -5.61 -15.76
N ALA A 135 4.69 -6.84 -16.25
CA ALA A 135 3.92 -8.01 -15.82
C ALA A 135 4.19 -8.35 -14.35
N GLU A 136 5.46 -8.31 -13.93
CA GLU A 136 5.87 -8.54 -12.55
C GLU A 136 5.24 -7.52 -11.59
N ARG A 137 5.36 -6.22 -11.88
CA ARG A 137 4.80 -5.16 -11.04
C ARG A 137 3.29 -5.28 -10.87
N VAL A 138 2.56 -5.59 -11.94
CA VAL A 138 1.11 -5.75 -11.86
C VAL A 138 0.73 -6.99 -11.04
N ALA A 139 1.43 -8.11 -11.22
CA ALA A 139 1.19 -9.32 -10.46
C ALA A 139 1.48 -9.12 -8.96
N LEU A 140 2.64 -8.55 -8.62
CA LEU A 140 3.02 -8.22 -7.25
C LEU A 140 2.02 -7.25 -6.62
N TYR A 141 1.68 -6.16 -7.31
CA TYR A 141 0.70 -5.20 -6.80
C TYR A 141 -0.64 -5.86 -6.45
N ARG A 142 -1.14 -6.72 -7.30
CA ARG A 142 -2.45 -7.35 -7.09
C ARG A 142 -2.44 -8.41 -6.01
N GLN A 143 -1.40 -9.24 -5.95
CA GLN A 143 -1.38 -10.42 -5.07
C GLN A 143 -0.75 -10.13 -3.71
N THR A 144 0.30 -9.33 -3.66
CA THR A 144 1.02 -9.07 -2.41
C THR A 144 0.64 -7.76 -1.76
N PHE A 145 -0.02 -6.86 -2.51
CA PHE A 145 -0.37 -5.54 -1.97
C PHE A 145 -1.88 -5.34 -1.81
N LEU A 146 -2.68 -5.55 -2.86
CA LEU A 146 -4.10 -5.19 -2.83
C LEU A 146 -4.91 -6.02 -1.82
N ALA A 147 -4.76 -7.35 -1.82
CA ALA A 147 -5.50 -8.22 -0.93
C ALA A 147 -5.13 -8.04 0.56
N PRO A 148 -3.83 -7.99 0.95
CA PRO A 148 -3.43 -7.67 2.32
C PRO A 148 -3.84 -6.26 2.78
N THR A 149 -3.77 -5.26 1.90
CA THR A 149 -4.17 -3.88 2.24
C THR A 149 -5.67 -3.79 2.53
N LEU A 150 -6.52 -4.46 1.73
CA LEU A 150 -7.95 -4.52 2.01
C LEU A 150 -8.25 -5.26 3.32
N ALA A 151 -7.52 -6.34 3.60
CA ALA A 151 -7.63 -7.06 4.87
C ALA A 151 -7.18 -6.19 6.05
N ALA A 152 -6.06 -5.48 5.92
CA ALA A 152 -5.57 -4.56 6.95
C ALA A 152 -6.57 -3.42 7.24
N ALA A 153 -7.28 -2.92 6.23
CA ALA A 153 -8.33 -1.92 6.42
C ALA A 153 -9.57 -2.49 7.16
N ALA A 154 -9.88 -3.77 6.98
CA ALA A 154 -11.02 -4.43 7.62
C ALA A 154 -10.67 -5.02 9.02
N ALA A 155 -9.42 -5.38 9.26
CA ALA A 155 -8.94 -6.02 10.49
C ALA A 155 -9.28 -5.22 11.76
N PRO A 156 -9.09 -3.88 11.84
CA PRO A 156 -9.42 -3.13 13.03
C PRO A 156 -10.88 -3.22 13.43
N LEU A 157 -11.78 -3.22 12.43
CA LEU A 157 -13.21 -3.32 12.72
C LEU A 157 -13.55 -4.67 13.36
N LEU A 158 -12.90 -5.75 12.91
CA LEU A 158 -13.08 -7.08 13.50
C LEU A 158 -12.50 -7.15 14.91
N VAL A 159 -11.30 -6.60 15.13
CA VAL A 159 -10.67 -6.55 16.46
C VAL A 159 -11.48 -5.70 17.43
N LEU A 160 -12.11 -4.62 16.96
CA LEU A 160 -13.01 -3.79 17.78
C LEU A 160 -14.31 -4.51 18.11
N ILE A 161 -14.89 -5.25 17.19
CA ILE A 161 -16.06 -6.11 17.47
C ILE A 161 -15.70 -7.14 18.52
N GLU A 162 -14.53 -7.77 18.40
CA GLU A 162 -14.01 -8.74 19.38
C GLU A 162 -13.80 -8.09 20.74
N LEU A 163 -13.18 -6.89 20.80
CA LEU A 163 -12.99 -6.13 22.02
C LEU A 163 -14.33 -5.76 22.67
N GLY A 164 -15.29 -5.29 21.87
CA GLY A 164 -16.63 -4.93 22.36
C GLY A 164 -17.43 -6.12 22.90
N ALA A 165 -17.26 -7.30 22.27
CA ALA A 165 -17.94 -8.52 22.69
C ALA A 165 -17.29 -9.17 23.92
N ALA A 166 -15.94 -9.10 24.02
CA ALA A 166 -15.19 -9.78 25.06
C ALA A 166 -14.92 -8.93 26.32
N VAL A 167 -14.81 -7.61 26.16
CA VAL A 167 -14.42 -6.69 27.25
C VAL A 167 -15.52 -5.64 27.51
N ASP A 168 -15.66 -4.63 26.63
CA ASP A 168 -16.62 -3.56 26.81
C ASP A 168 -16.93 -2.87 25.49
N VAL A 169 -18.21 -2.63 25.25
CA VAL A 169 -18.71 -1.98 24.02
C VAL A 169 -18.32 -0.50 23.94
N VAL A 170 -18.19 0.20 25.07
CA VAL A 170 -17.92 1.65 25.09
C VAL A 170 -16.52 1.96 24.56
N PRO A 171 -15.42 1.35 25.03
CA PRO A 171 -14.11 1.50 24.44
C PRO A 171 -14.07 1.11 22.95
N ALA A 172 -14.73 0.01 22.58
CA ALA A 172 -14.78 -0.44 21.21
C ALA A 172 -15.42 0.58 20.27
N LEU A 173 -16.53 1.21 20.66
CA LEU A 173 -17.20 2.24 19.87
C LEU A 173 -16.37 3.52 19.77
N VAL A 174 -15.81 4.01 20.86
CA VAL A 174 -15.00 5.24 20.85
C VAL A 174 -13.76 5.08 19.98
N LEU A 175 -13.03 3.97 20.13
CA LEU A 175 -11.88 3.65 19.30
C LEU A 175 -12.28 3.40 17.84
N GLY A 176 -13.46 2.82 17.61
CA GLY A 176 -14.04 2.63 16.28
C GLY A 176 -14.28 3.94 15.53
N VAL A 177 -14.82 4.94 16.21
CA VAL A 177 -14.98 6.30 15.64
C VAL A 177 -13.61 6.90 15.34
N ALA A 178 -12.64 6.78 16.25
CA ALA A 178 -11.31 7.31 16.06
C ALA A 178 -10.62 6.70 14.81
N ILE A 179 -10.72 5.38 14.62
CA ILE A 179 -10.11 4.67 13.47
C ILE A 179 -10.68 5.11 12.12
N VAL A 180 -11.95 5.52 12.07
CA VAL A 180 -12.55 5.99 10.81
C VAL A 180 -12.27 7.48 10.58
N VAL A 181 -12.44 8.30 11.62
CA VAL A 181 -12.32 9.76 11.51
C VAL A 181 -10.88 10.18 11.18
N VAL A 182 -9.89 9.51 11.76
CA VAL A 182 -8.51 9.96 11.61
C VAL A 182 -7.90 9.66 10.26
N PRO A 183 -7.99 8.45 9.68
CA PRO A 183 -7.57 8.26 8.30
C PRO A 183 -8.30 9.16 7.32
N ALA A 184 -9.60 9.41 7.54
CA ALA A 184 -10.35 10.34 6.72
C ALA A 184 -9.78 11.77 6.80
N PHE A 185 -9.44 12.24 8.00
CA PHE A 185 -8.80 13.54 8.20
C PHE A 185 -7.41 13.61 7.55
N ILE A 186 -6.61 12.55 7.68
CA ILE A 186 -5.28 12.44 7.06
C ILE A 186 -5.39 12.50 5.53
N VAL A 187 -6.32 11.73 4.93
CA VAL A 187 -6.54 11.74 3.47
C VAL A 187 -6.98 13.13 3.02
N PHE A 188 -7.84 13.80 3.77
CA PHE A 188 -8.27 15.16 3.49
C PHE A 188 -7.10 16.16 3.57
N ALA A 189 -6.31 16.14 4.62
CA ALA A 189 -5.13 16.98 4.79
C ALA A 189 -4.08 16.72 3.70
N HIS A 190 -3.81 15.43 3.40
CA HIS A 190 -2.86 15.03 2.36
C HIS A 190 -3.32 15.44 0.95
N SER A 191 -4.60 15.45 0.66
CA SER A 191 -5.13 15.91 -0.64
C SER A 191 -4.79 17.37 -0.93
N ARG A 192 -4.71 18.20 0.11
CA ARG A 192 -4.29 19.60 0.02
C ARG A 192 -2.78 19.77 -0.26
N LEU A 193 -1.95 18.82 0.18
CA LEU A 193 -0.49 18.84 0.01
C LEU A 193 -0.02 18.17 -1.30
N ARG A 194 -0.86 17.41 -1.99
CA ARG A 194 -0.53 16.68 -3.24
C ARG A 194 -0.09 17.55 -4.42
N ALA A 195 -0.39 18.82 -4.44
CA ALA A 195 -0.03 19.72 -5.55
C ALA A 195 1.50 19.81 -5.76
N SER A 196 2.31 19.57 -4.74
CA SER A 196 3.78 19.64 -4.79
C SER A 196 4.45 18.43 -5.46
N SER A 197 3.88 17.22 -5.39
CA SER A 197 4.55 15.99 -5.84
C SER A 197 4.66 15.87 -7.37
N SER A 198 3.69 16.42 -8.12
CA SER A 198 3.69 16.38 -9.58
C SER A 198 4.80 17.28 -10.19
N GLY A 199 5.13 18.37 -9.53
CA GLY A 199 6.21 19.28 -9.91
C GLY A 199 7.59 18.63 -9.82
N SER A 200 7.87 17.96 -8.71
CA SER A 200 9.14 17.26 -8.47
C SER A 200 9.39 16.15 -9.50
N ARG A 201 8.34 15.40 -9.87
CA ARG A 201 8.45 14.33 -10.85
C ARG A 201 8.80 14.86 -12.24
N ARG A 202 8.14 15.95 -12.69
CA ARG A 202 8.43 16.61 -13.97
C ARG A 202 9.84 17.17 -13.99
N ALA A 203 10.28 17.82 -12.91
CA ALA A 203 11.64 18.35 -12.78
C ALA A 203 12.70 17.24 -12.91
N ARG A 204 12.48 16.10 -12.27
CA ARG A 204 13.37 14.93 -12.35
C ARG A 204 13.45 14.35 -13.75
N THR A 205 12.31 14.17 -14.43
CA THR A 205 12.27 13.65 -15.81
C THR A 205 12.96 14.59 -16.78
N ARG A 206 12.75 15.90 -16.62
CA ARG A 206 13.42 16.92 -17.43
C ARG A 206 14.92 16.90 -17.23
N LEU A 207 15.38 16.88 -15.98
CA LEU A 207 16.80 16.83 -15.66
C LEU A 207 17.46 15.54 -16.24
N ALA A 208 16.79 14.40 -16.14
CA ALA A 208 17.29 13.14 -16.72
C ALA A 208 17.41 13.22 -18.25
N ALA A 209 16.46 13.85 -18.93
CA ALA A 209 16.53 14.07 -20.37
C ALA A 209 17.68 15.01 -20.75
N GLU A 210 17.89 16.12 -20.03
CA GLU A 210 19.00 17.04 -20.26
C GLU A 210 20.37 16.40 -20.01
N TYR A 211 20.50 15.53 -19.00
CA TYR A 211 21.72 14.74 -18.80
C TYR A 211 21.97 13.79 -19.96
N LEU A 212 20.93 13.09 -20.44
CA LEU A 212 21.05 12.16 -21.56
C LEU A 212 21.50 12.89 -22.85
N ASP A 213 20.88 14.03 -23.13
CA ASP A 213 21.23 14.87 -24.27
C ASP A 213 22.66 15.37 -24.20
N ALA A 214 23.12 15.79 -23.02
CA ALA A 214 24.50 16.22 -22.80
C ALA A 214 25.52 15.09 -22.99
N ILE A 215 25.18 13.87 -22.53
CA ILE A 215 26.04 12.68 -22.69
C ILE A 215 26.11 12.28 -24.17
N GLN A 216 24.98 12.22 -24.87
CA GLN A 216 24.92 11.89 -26.29
C GLN A 216 25.61 12.95 -27.16
N GLY A 217 25.51 14.21 -26.77
CA GLY A 217 26.16 15.36 -27.45
C GLY A 217 27.59 15.67 -26.98
N LEU A 218 28.20 14.85 -26.12
CA LEU A 218 29.46 15.18 -25.46
C LEU A 218 30.58 15.55 -26.44
N ARG A 219 30.68 14.79 -27.54
CA ARG A 219 31.69 15.05 -28.60
C ARG A 219 31.49 16.42 -29.25
N THR A 220 30.26 16.79 -29.54
CA THR A 220 29.90 18.09 -30.14
C THR A 220 30.13 19.23 -29.16
N LEU A 221 29.77 19.04 -27.88
CA LEU A 221 29.97 20.01 -26.82
C LEU A 221 31.46 20.32 -26.58
N THR A 222 32.28 19.27 -26.64
CA THR A 222 33.75 19.40 -26.50
C THR A 222 34.35 20.15 -27.67
N LEU A 223 34.00 19.81 -28.91
CA LEU A 223 34.47 20.48 -30.13
C LEU A 223 34.02 21.94 -30.19
N ALA A 224 32.79 22.24 -29.75
CA ALA A 224 32.25 23.58 -29.68
C ALA A 224 32.73 24.39 -28.45
N ARG A 225 33.60 23.84 -27.61
CA ARG A 225 34.07 24.46 -26.34
C ARG A 225 32.88 24.91 -25.44
N ALA A 226 31.74 24.19 -25.52
CA ALA A 226 30.52 24.50 -24.78
C ALA A 226 30.32 23.63 -23.52
N ALA A 227 31.25 22.73 -23.25
CA ALA A 227 31.12 21.74 -22.14
C ALA A 227 30.98 22.44 -20.78
N GLU A 228 31.73 23.48 -20.50
CA GLU A 228 31.69 24.20 -19.23
C GLU A 228 30.36 24.94 -19.00
N ARG A 229 29.84 25.59 -20.05
CA ARG A 229 28.50 26.23 -19.98
C ARG A 229 27.38 25.24 -19.76
N THR A 230 27.44 24.07 -20.42
CA THR A 230 26.46 22.99 -20.25
C THR A 230 26.55 22.39 -18.85
N SER A 231 27.76 22.20 -18.33
CA SER A 231 27.99 21.72 -16.95
C SER A 231 27.42 22.70 -15.92
N ALA A 232 27.65 24.00 -16.09
CA ALA A 232 27.11 25.04 -15.21
C ALA A 232 25.56 25.05 -15.22
N ARG A 233 24.95 24.89 -16.41
CA ARG A 233 23.49 24.78 -16.55
C ARG A 233 22.95 23.54 -15.86
N LEU A 234 23.55 22.37 -16.08
CA LEU A 234 23.14 21.13 -15.46
C LEU A 234 23.27 21.18 -13.93
N ARG A 235 24.29 21.88 -13.39
CA ARG A 235 24.42 22.11 -11.94
C ARG A 235 23.26 22.96 -11.40
N LEU A 236 22.85 24.01 -12.10
CA LEU A 236 21.69 24.84 -11.71
C LEU A 236 20.39 24.07 -11.71
N GLU A 237 20.13 23.29 -12.76
CA GLU A 237 18.95 22.44 -12.86
C GLU A 237 18.99 21.33 -11.79
N GLY A 238 20.18 20.76 -11.51
CA GLY A 238 20.40 19.79 -10.44
C GLY A 238 20.08 20.36 -9.07
N GLU A 239 20.53 21.60 -8.79
CA GLU A 239 20.24 22.27 -7.52
C GLU A 239 18.74 22.61 -7.38
N THR A 240 18.10 23.03 -8.46
CA THR A 240 16.64 23.24 -8.49
C THR A 240 15.88 21.95 -8.21
N ASN A 241 16.29 20.84 -8.84
CA ASN A 241 15.70 19.52 -8.55
C ASN A 241 15.98 19.07 -7.11
N ARG A 242 17.20 19.31 -6.59
CA ARG A 242 17.54 18.99 -5.19
C ARG A 242 16.62 19.72 -4.20
N ARG A 243 16.39 21.02 -4.40
CA ARG A 243 15.47 21.81 -3.56
C ARG A 243 14.04 21.27 -3.64
N ALA A 244 13.53 21.01 -4.84
CA ALA A 244 12.20 20.46 -5.02
C ALA A 244 12.03 19.06 -4.37
N VAL A 245 13.09 18.23 -4.36
CA VAL A 245 13.09 16.94 -3.67
C VAL A 245 13.14 17.12 -2.16
N MET A 246 13.96 18.08 -1.65
CA MET A 246 14.02 18.35 -0.21
C MET A 246 12.71 18.91 0.33
N ASP A 247 12.04 19.79 -0.40
CA ASP A 247 10.71 20.31 -0.02
C ASP A 247 9.65 19.19 -0.01
N LEU A 248 9.72 18.27 -0.98
CA LEU A 248 8.85 17.10 -1.01
C LEU A 248 9.12 16.19 0.20
N LEU A 249 10.38 15.91 0.52
CA LEU A 249 10.76 15.08 1.66
C LEU A 249 10.37 15.72 2.99
N ALA A 250 10.59 17.04 3.16
CA ALA A 250 10.18 17.76 4.35
C ALA A 250 8.66 17.73 4.55
N GLY A 251 7.89 17.97 3.48
CA GLY A 251 6.43 17.85 3.52
C GLY A 251 5.95 16.43 3.85
N ASN A 252 6.59 15.41 3.27
CA ASN A 252 6.30 14.03 3.56
C ASN A 252 6.65 13.65 5.01
N GLN A 253 7.81 14.11 5.52
CA GLN A 253 8.22 13.86 6.89
C GLN A 253 7.25 14.51 7.90
N LEU A 254 6.73 15.70 7.59
CA LEU A 254 5.70 16.33 8.41
C LEU A 254 4.41 15.50 8.45
N VAL A 255 3.99 14.94 7.31
CA VAL A 255 2.82 14.07 7.25
C VAL A 255 3.03 12.82 8.10
N ILE A 256 4.20 12.17 7.99
CA ILE A 256 4.56 10.99 8.80
C ILE A 256 4.53 11.36 10.29
N LEU A 257 5.15 12.47 10.68
CA LEU A 257 5.14 12.92 12.08
C LEU A 257 3.73 13.14 12.62
N LEU A 258 2.85 13.75 11.82
CA LEU A 258 1.46 13.96 12.22
C LEU A 258 0.67 12.64 12.26
N THR A 259 0.92 11.75 11.32
CA THR A 259 0.19 10.47 11.22
C THR A 259 0.64 9.48 12.28
N ASP A 260 1.94 9.21 12.34
CA ASP A 260 2.47 8.17 13.22
C ASP A 260 2.71 8.68 14.64
N GLY A 261 3.24 9.91 14.78
CA GLY A 261 3.56 10.47 16.09
C GLY A 261 2.31 10.93 16.85
N LEU A 262 1.63 11.94 16.30
CA LEU A 262 0.51 12.58 17.01
C LEU A 262 -0.69 11.65 17.12
N PHE A 263 -1.00 10.90 16.06
CA PHE A 263 -2.18 10.05 16.04
C PHE A 263 -2.02 8.77 16.85
N SER A 264 -0.87 8.09 16.74
CA SER A 264 -0.59 6.90 17.54
C SER A 264 -0.61 7.25 19.03
N LEU A 265 0.04 8.38 19.39
CA LEU A 265 0.03 8.87 20.76
C LEU A 265 -1.40 9.18 21.22
N PHE A 266 -2.20 9.86 20.40
CA PHE A 266 -3.59 10.16 20.73
C PHE A 266 -4.42 8.89 20.94
N LEU A 267 -4.33 7.91 20.03
CA LEU A 267 -5.11 6.68 20.11
C LEU A 267 -4.76 5.87 21.36
N ILE A 268 -3.45 5.69 21.65
CA ILE A 268 -2.98 4.96 22.83
C ILE A 268 -3.40 5.69 24.11
N THR A 269 -3.23 7.02 24.17
CA THR A 269 -3.60 7.83 25.32
C THR A 269 -5.11 7.84 25.54
N ALA A 270 -5.90 7.95 24.47
CA ALA A 270 -7.36 7.88 24.55
C ALA A 270 -7.83 6.50 25.03
N ALA A 271 -7.25 5.42 24.51
CA ALA A 271 -7.56 4.06 24.95
C ALA A 271 -7.22 3.85 26.43
N ALA A 272 -6.03 4.26 26.88
CA ALA A 272 -5.61 4.18 28.26
C ALA A 272 -6.49 5.04 29.18
N GLY A 273 -6.77 6.29 28.78
CA GLY A 273 -7.64 7.18 29.54
C GLY A 273 -9.07 6.63 29.69
N LEU A 274 -9.61 6.09 28.58
CA LEU A 274 -10.94 5.48 28.60
C LEU A 274 -10.97 4.20 29.46
N ALA A 275 -9.93 3.37 29.37
CA ALA A 275 -9.78 2.19 30.22
C ALA A 275 -9.75 2.57 31.71
N LEU A 276 -9.00 3.62 32.09
CA LEU A 276 -8.96 4.14 33.47
C LEU A 276 -10.30 4.67 33.94
N VAL A 277 -11.04 5.42 33.11
CA VAL A 277 -12.37 5.89 33.44
C VAL A 277 -13.34 4.72 33.66
N ARG A 278 -13.32 3.72 32.78
CA ARG A 278 -14.19 2.54 32.93
C ARG A 278 -13.82 1.70 34.15
N LEU A 279 -12.51 1.60 34.45
CA LEU A 279 -12.03 0.95 35.67
C LEU A 279 -12.49 1.71 36.91
N SER A 280 -12.36 3.04 36.95
CA SER A 280 -12.76 3.85 38.10
C SER A 280 -14.28 3.81 38.36
N THR A 281 -15.09 3.60 37.34
CA THR A 281 -16.55 3.42 37.46
C THR A 281 -16.93 1.98 37.83
N GLY A 282 -15.98 1.07 37.98
CA GLY A 282 -16.22 -0.35 38.29
C GLY A 282 -16.89 -1.15 37.15
N ALA A 283 -16.88 -0.62 35.92
CA ALA A 283 -17.49 -1.27 34.77
C ALA A 283 -16.65 -2.39 34.17
N ILE A 284 -15.32 -2.28 34.31
CA ILE A 284 -14.33 -3.29 33.87
C ILE A 284 -13.34 -3.54 35.00
N ASP A 285 -12.68 -4.68 34.98
CA ASP A 285 -11.58 -4.99 35.90
C ASP A 285 -10.22 -4.51 35.40
N VAL A 286 -9.17 -4.69 36.19
CA VAL A 286 -7.80 -4.28 35.87
C VAL A 286 -7.29 -5.03 34.63
N GLY A 287 -7.62 -6.31 34.51
CA GLY A 287 -7.24 -7.15 33.37
C GLY A 287 -7.87 -6.68 32.08
N ASP A 288 -9.14 -6.31 32.12
CA ASP A 288 -9.89 -5.78 30.98
C ASP A 288 -9.41 -4.36 30.61
N ALA A 289 -9.04 -3.52 31.59
CA ALA A 289 -8.44 -2.21 31.33
C ALA A 289 -7.09 -2.33 30.60
N LEU A 290 -6.26 -3.28 31.02
CA LEU A 290 -5.01 -3.59 30.33
C LEU A 290 -5.24 -4.18 28.94
N ALA A 291 -6.28 -5.02 28.76
CA ALA A 291 -6.68 -5.53 27.46
C ALA A 291 -7.05 -4.42 26.49
N VAL A 292 -7.83 -3.43 26.91
CA VAL A 292 -8.18 -2.25 26.08
C VAL A 292 -6.91 -1.49 25.67
N ALA A 293 -6.00 -1.22 26.62
CA ALA A 293 -4.76 -0.51 26.34
C ALA A 293 -3.84 -1.28 25.37
N LEU A 294 -3.68 -2.59 25.54
CA LEU A 294 -2.85 -3.43 24.67
C LEU A 294 -3.48 -3.57 23.27
N THR A 295 -4.77 -3.77 23.18
CA THR A 295 -5.48 -3.92 21.88
C THR A 295 -5.41 -2.65 21.05
N SER A 296 -5.33 -1.47 21.67
CA SER A 296 -5.18 -0.20 20.94
C SER A 296 -3.92 -0.18 20.07
N TYR A 297 -2.88 -0.92 20.41
CA TYR A 297 -1.66 -1.02 19.60
C TYR A 297 -1.89 -1.74 18.27
N VAL A 298 -2.67 -2.81 18.23
CA VAL A 298 -2.99 -3.51 16.98
C VAL A 298 -3.82 -2.65 16.04
N LEU A 299 -4.57 -1.70 16.58
CA LEU A 299 -5.37 -0.77 15.77
C LEU A 299 -4.51 0.24 14.99
N LEU A 300 -3.22 0.36 15.29
CA LEU A 300 -2.28 1.22 14.57
C LEU A 300 -1.73 0.58 13.29
N GLU A 301 -1.62 -0.76 13.26
CA GLU A 301 -1.06 -1.50 12.12
C GLU A 301 -1.68 -1.14 10.76
N PRO A 302 -3.02 -0.97 10.63
CA PRO A 302 -3.62 -0.58 9.37
C PRO A 302 -3.25 0.81 8.86
N LEU A 303 -2.87 1.71 9.75
CA LEU A 303 -2.44 3.06 9.38
C LEU A 303 -1.11 3.04 8.64
N ASP A 304 -0.19 2.18 9.06
CA ASP A 304 1.08 1.96 8.38
C ASP A 304 0.84 1.41 6.96
N HIS A 305 -0.11 0.51 6.81
CA HIS A 305 -0.50 -0.03 5.50
C HIS A 305 -1.19 1.00 4.60
N VAL A 306 -2.02 1.89 5.15
CA VAL A 306 -2.62 3.00 4.39
C VAL A 306 -1.54 3.98 3.95
N GLY A 307 -0.57 4.30 4.79
CA GLY A 307 0.61 5.10 4.45
C GLY A 307 1.39 4.47 3.28
N ALA A 308 1.67 3.18 3.35
CA ALA A 308 2.35 2.43 2.30
C ALA A 308 1.56 2.41 0.97
N PHE A 309 0.21 2.35 1.02
CA PHE A 309 -0.65 2.44 -0.17
C PHE A 309 -0.44 3.74 -0.95
N PHE A 310 -0.34 4.85 -0.24
CA PHE A 310 -0.07 6.14 -0.89
C PHE A 310 1.35 6.23 -1.46
N TYR A 311 2.32 5.51 -0.88
CA TYR A 311 3.71 5.48 -1.34
C TYR A 311 3.90 4.66 -2.62
N VAL A 312 3.27 3.49 -2.71
CA VAL A 312 3.40 2.57 -3.86
C VAL A 312 2.53 3.00 -5.04
N GLY A 313 1.41 3.68 -4.79
CA GLY A 313 0.51 4.20 -5.83
C GLY A 313 1.00 5.48 -6.53
N MET A 314 2.14 6.03 -6.10
CA MET A 314 2.82 7.17 -6.72
C MET A 314 3.97 6.71 -7.63
#